data_1d61a7a806a6a77be5ff78473a08881f
#
_entry.id   1d61a7a806a6a77be5ff78473a08881f
#
_cell.length_a   1.000
_cell.length_b   1.000
_cell.length_c   1.000
_cell.angle_alpha   90.00
_cell.angle_beta   90.00
_cell.angle_gamma   90.00
#
_symmetry.space_group_name_H-M   'P 1'
#
loop_
_entity.id
_entity.type
_entity.pdbx_description
1 polymer ?
#
loop_
_entity_poly.entity_id
_entity_poly.type
_entity_poly.pdbx_seq_one_letter_code
_entity_poly.pdbx_strand_id
1 'polypeptide(L)'
;MDPNLPSVLPHPAGEQPLVETWRASAETFAGRVHVEWDGDGQATPLGHLPFFIDYLKQAGLFANWVADCPLSYSSPNAPAKRDLLGTVLLSVLSGHYRYAHITTLRCDAVNPRLLGMEKVLSEDAVRRGLAKIEEAAGLGWLQNHLEYCLRPLLTEPWVLDIDSTIKPLYGHQEGALMGYNPHKPGRPSHCYHSYMVANLRLVLGVDVHSGNEHAAKHGEAGLWALLHRLGRERWPSLLRGDIAWGIEPVMSRAEQERLAYLFRLRLTANVRKALGRMMAECHWVDAGQGWQGKETTLRLVGWSRQRRIVLLRRKLDRSLILVDRGQPQQPQLTFAEVGPDREVWEYAALVTSLDNEILTLGQLYRDRCDCENSFDELKNQWGWGGFTTHDLKRCRLLAGIVALVFNWWSLFVRLADPDHRPEAITTRPLLMQAIARCTRHAGQMTLTVSSTHGERDKARRAYVRIAAFLGRLRQTAEQLDPLQRWYRILSEALKRYLKGRHLDPPRRLQPA
;
A
#
# COMPACT_ATOMS: atom_id res chain seq x y z
N MET A 1 -13.83 -45.60 -7.43
CA MET A 1 -14.48 -45.71 -6.11
C MET A 1 -13.75 -46.82 -5.37
N ASP A 2 -13.01 -46.44 -4.34
CA ASP A 2 -12.20 -47.33 -3.52
C ASP A 2 -13.11 -47.96 -2.44
N PRO A 3 -13.20 -49.29 -2.32
CA PRO A 3 -14.13 -49.94 -1.41
C PRO A 3 -13.68 -50.00 0.06
N ASN A 4 -12.61 -49.34 0.45
CA ASN A 4 -12.02 -49.41 1.79
C ASN A 4 -12.11 -48.14 2.66
N LEU A 5 -13.09 -47.30 2.43
CA LEU A 5 -13.37 -46.22 3.39
C LEU A 5 -14.18 -46.76 4.58
N PRO A 6 -13.74 -46.54 5.84
CA PRO A 6 -14.49 -47.02 6.99
C PRO A 6 -15.84 -46.29 7.07
N SER A 7 -16.90 -47.06 7.21
CA SER A 7 -18.27 -46.59 7.41
C SER A 7 -18.35 -45.71 8.67
N VAL A 8 -18.88 -44.49 8.50
CA VAL A 8 -19.25 -43.64 9.62
C VAL A 8 -20.29 -44.36 10.47
N LEU A 9 -19.94 -44.67 11.71
CA LEU A 9 -20.88 -45.23 12.67
C LEU A 9 -21.98 -44.21 13.00
N PRO A 10 -23.25 -44.62 13.07
CA PRO A 10 -24.34 -43.73 13.44
C PRO A 10 -24.24 -43.29 14.90
N HIS A 11 -24.43 -42.01 15.18
CA HIS A 11 -24.53 -41.48 16.52
C HIS A 11 -25.76 -42.04 17.24
N PRO A 12 -25.65 -42.47 18.51
CA PRO A 12 -26.80 -42.83 19.32
C PRO A 12 -27.59 -41.55 19.66
N ALA A 13 -28.89 -41.57 19.40
CA ALA A 13 -29.81 -40.51 19.76
C ALA A 13 -30.06 -40.57 21.28
N GLY A 14 -29.79 -39.46 21.99
CA GLY A 14 -30.38 -39.25 23.32
C GLY A 14 -29.48 -38.90 24.49
N GLU A 15 -28.26 -38.36 24.34
CA GLU A 15 -27.51 -37.79 25.45
C GLU A 15 -27.35 -36.27 25.25
N GLN A 16 -27.69 -35.51 26.32
CA GLN A 16 -27.35 -34.09 26.40
C GLN A 16 -25.84 -33.93 26.20
N PRO A 17 -25.36 -32.93 25.47
CA PRO A 17 -23.94 -32.72 25.26
C PRO A 17 -23.31 -32.39 26.63
N LEU A 18 -22.73 -33.39 27.25
CA LEU A 18 -21.62 -33.17 28.17
C LEU A 18 -20.61 -32.34 27.40
N VAL A 19 -20.14 -31.24 27.98
CA VAL A 19 -19.00 -30.47 27.46
C VAL A 19 -17.82 -31.46 27.46
N GLU A 20 -17.68 -32.21 26.36
CA GLU A 20 -16.53 -33.08 26.15
C GLU A 20 -15.31 -32.18 26.05
N THR A 21 -14.55 -32.11 27.14
CA THR A 21 -13.20 -31.56 27.06
C THR A 21 -12.39 -32.50 26.19
N TRP A 22 -12.22 -32.09 24.92
CA TRP A 22 -11.38 -32.82 23.99
C TRP A 22 -9.95 -32.80 24.48
N ARG A 23 -9.42 -33.97 24.84
CA ARG A 23 -8.06 -34.16 25.30
C ARG A 23 -7.32 -35.10 24.40
N ALA A 24 -6.12 -34.71 24.01
CA ALA A 24 -5.20 -35.56 23.28
C ALA A 24 -3.80 -35.47 23.89
N SER A 25 -2.99 -36.49 23.65
CA SER A 25 -1.59 -36.47 24.09
C SER A 25 -0.67 -36.55 22.90
N ALA A 26 0.43 -35.83 22.93
CA ALA A 26 1.50 -35.87 21.95
C ALA A 26 2.83 -36.15 22.64
N GLU A 27 3.66 -37.01 22.06
CA GLU A 27 5.04 -37.22 22.48
C GLU A 27 5.92 -36.17 21.80
N THR A 28 6.67 -35.41 22.57
CA THR A 28 7.57 -34.37 22.08
C THR A 28 9.00 -34.61 22.53
N PHE A 29 9.96 -33.87 22.02
CA PHE A 29 11.35 -33.94 22.50
C PHE A 29 11.52 -33.53 23.97
N ALA A 30 10.56 -32.81 24.53
CA ALA A 30 10.53 -32.42 25.93
C ALA A 30 9.72 -33.38 26.82
N GLY A 31 9.17 -34.47 26.26
CA GLY A 31 8.32 -35.43 26.92
C GLY A 31 6.86 -35.37 26.43
N ARG A 32 5.98 -36.09 27.15
CA ARG A 32 4.56 -36.14 26.83
C ARG A 32 3.85 -34.83 27.20
N VAL A 33 3.09 -34.29 26.24
CA VAL A 33 2.23 -33.10 26.42
C VAL A 33 0.78 -33.51 26.31
N HIS A 34 -0.07 -33.06 27.23
CA HIS A 34 -1.53 -33.19 27.15
C HIS A 34 -2.10 -31.91 26.54
N VAL A 35 -2.90 -32.04 25.50
CA VAL A 35 -3.56 -30.94 24.77
C VAL A 35 -5.03 -30.95 25.11
N GLU A 36 -5.54 -29.83 25.59
CA GLU A 36 -6.96 -29.60 25.87
C GLU A 36 -7.46 -28.45 25.00
N TRP A 37 -8.65 -28.56 24.43
CA TRP A 37 -9.29 -27.51 23.67
C TRP A 37 -10.25 -26.73 24.56
N ASP A 38 -9.94 -25.45 24.81
CA ASP A 38 -10.79 -24.52 25.56
C ASP A 38 -11.66 -23.73 24.57
N GLY A 39 -12.93 -24.12 24.43
CA GLY A 39 -13.90 -23.46 23.55
C GLY A 39 -14.29 -22.05 23.98
N ASP A 40 -14.10 -21.70 25.26
CA ASP A 40 -14.45 -20.41 25.86
C ASP A 40 -13.24 -19.47 26.03
N GLY A 41 -12.06 -19.93 25.63
CA GLY A 41 -10.81 -19.21 25.79
C GLY A 41 -10.82 -17.86 25.06
N GLN A 42 -10.77 -16.77 25.84
CA GLN A 42 -10.71 -15.40 25.30
C GLN A 42 -9.24 -15.04 25.02
N ALA A 43 -8.67 -15.59 23.94
CA ALA A 43 -7.30 -15.35 23.53
C ALA A 43 -7.21 -14.72 22.15
N THR A 44 -6.10 -14.04 21.87
CA THR A 44 -5.79 -13.44 20.57
C THR A 44 -4.29 -13.53 20.26
N PRO A 45 -3.89 -13.81 19.03
CA PRO A 45 -2.50 -13.69 18.57
C PRO A 45 -2.10 -12.23 18.26
N LEU A 46 -3.05 -11.30 18.26
CA LEU A 46 -2.87 -9.89 17.89
C LEU A 46 -3.06 -8.98 19.13
N GLY A 47 -2.35 -9.32 20.22
CA GLY A 47 -2.54 -8.69 21.54
C GLY A 47 -2.27 -7.19 21.58
N HIS A 48 -1.56 -6.64 20.61
CA HIS A 48 -1.28 -5.22 20.54
C HIS A 48 -2.24 -4.44 19.61
N LEU A 49 -3.11 -5.12 18.87
CA LEU A 49 -4.05 -4.49 17.95
C LEU A 49 -5.01 -3.48 18.61
N PRO A 50 -5.38 -3.56 19.90
CA PRO A 50 -6.21 -2.54 20.55
C PRO A 50 -5.69 -1.11 20.42
N PHE A 51 -4.39 -0.89 20.35
CA PHE A 51 -3.81 0.45 20.16
C PHE A 51 -4.09 0.99 18.76
N PHE A 52 -4.04 0.12 17.75
CA PHE A 52 -4.42 0.50 16.39
C PHE A 52 -5.93 0.75 16.29
N ILE A 53 -6.75 -0.04 16.98
CA ILE A 53 -8.20 0.17 17.05
C ILE A 53 -8.53 1.50 17.73
N ASP A 54 -7.84 1.86 18.82
CA ASP A 54 -7.99 3.16 19.47
C ASP A 54 -7.63 4.32 18.53
N TYR A 55 -6.50 4.19 17.80
CA TYR A 55 -6.12 5.14 16.76
C TYR A 55 -7.24 5.31 15.71
N LEU A 56 -7.76 4.22 15.15
CA LEU A 56 -8.85 4.26 14.18
C LEU A 56 -10.11 4.92 14.75
N LYS A 57 -10.42 4.66 16.03
CA LYS A 57 -11.56 5.23 16.74
C LYS A 57 -11.40 6.74 16.93
N GLN A 58 -10.25 7.19 17.44
CA GLN A 58 -9.98 8.63 17.67
C GLN A 58 -10.02 9.43 16.36
N ALA A 59 -9.50 8.85 15.29
CA ALA A 59 -9.51 9.45 13.95
C ALA A 59 -10.86 9.35 13.22
N GLY A 60 -11.81 8.57 13.74
CA GLY A 60 -13.09 8.29 13.08
C GLY A 60 -12.98 7.46 11.81
N LEU A 61 -11.81 6.91 11.49
CA LEU A 61 -11.52 6.31 10.19
C LEU A 61 -12.37 5.08 9.90
N PHE A 62 -12.35 4.09 10.79
CA PHE A 62 -13.08 2.84 10.56
C PHE A 62 -14.59 3.02 10.62
N ALA A 63 -15.08 3.82 11.56
CA ALA A 63 -16.52 4.04 11.71
C ALA A 63 -17.13 4.73 10.49
N ASN A 64 -16.48 5.79 9.98
CA ASN A 64 -16.93 6.50 8.79
C ASN A 64 -16.82 5.61 7.54
N TRP A 65 -15.73 4.85 7.40
CA TRP A 65 -15.55 3.91 6.28
C TRP A 65 -16.67 2.86 6.22
N VAL A 66 -17.09 2.33 7.37
CA VAL A 66 -18.23 1.40 7.47
C VAL A 66 -19.56 2.10 7.16
N ALA A 67 -19.78 3.30 7.70
CA ALA A 67 -21.00 4.06 7.49
C ALA A 67 -21.23 4.42 6.01
N ASP A 68 -20.18 4.89 5.35
CA ASP A 68 -20.23 5.37 3.96
C ASP A 68 -20.21 4.23 2.92
N CYS A 69 -19.98 2.97 3.34
CA CYS A 69 -19.95 1.83 2.44
C CYS A 69 -21.29 1.68 1.67
N PRO A 70 -21.26 1.69 0.32
CA PRO A 70 -22.48 1.64 -0.49
C PRO A 70 -23.10 0.22 -0.58
N LEU A 71 -22.69 -0.68 0.30
CA LEU A 71 -23.27 -2.02 0.39
C LEU A 71 -24.69 -1.95 0.93
N SER A 72 -25.64 -2.56 0.25
CA SER A 72 -26.99 -2.78 0.74
C SER A 72 -27.37 -4.25 0.64
N TYR A 73 -28.07 -4.73 1.65
CA TYR A 73 -28.63 -6.08 1.66
C TYR A 73 -30.16 -6.01 1.70
N SER A 74 -30.79 -6.89 0.96
CA SER A 74 -32.25 -7.04 0.95
C SER A 74 -32.76 -8.03 2.01
N SER A 75 -31.89 -8.91 2.51
CA SER A 75 -32.24 -9.94 3.49
C SER A 75 -32.01 -9.46 4.93
N PRO A 76 -32.96 -9.66 5.85
CA PRO A 76 -32.77 -9.36 7.27
C PRO A 76 -31.69 -10.24 7.94
N ASN A 77 -31.38 -11.41 7.37
CA ASN A 77 -30.35 -12.32 7.87
C ASN A 77 -28.96 -12.02 7.27
N ALA A 78 -28.81 -10.91 6.56
CA ALA A 78 -27.51 -10.54 6.00
C ALA A 78 -26.53 -10.10 7.10
N PRO A 79 -25.24 -10.35 6.91
CA PRO A 79 -24.23 -9.90 7.88
C PRO A 79 -24.16 -8.37 7.92
N ALA A 80 -23.83 -7.81 9.08
CA ALA A 80 -23.61 -6.38 9.20
C ALA A 80 -22.46 -5.91 8.29
N LYS A 81 -22.58 -4.68 7.75
CA LYS A 81 -21.46 -4.06 6.99
C LYS A 81 -20.17 -4.05 7.78
N ARG A 82 -20.27 -3.82 9.09
CA ARG A 82 -19.13 -3.81 10.02
C ARG A 82 -18.44 -5.16 10.08
N ASP A 83 -19.18 -6.26 10.08
CA ASP A 83 -18.61 -7.60 10.07
C ASP A 83 -17.85 -7.90 8.78
N LEU A 84 -18.41 -7.48 7.63
CA LEU A 84 -17.76 -7.63 6.35
C LEU A 84 -16.44 -6.84 6.30
N LEU A 85 -16.53 -5.54 6.55
CA LEU A 85 -15.39 -4.65 6.42
C LEU A 85 -14.34 -4.89 7.51
N GLY A 86 -14.76 -5.21 8.73
CA GLY A 86 -13.87 -5.59 9.81
C GLY A 86 -13.13 -6.89 9.52
N THR A 87 -13.80 -7.90 8.94
CA THR A 87 -13.15 -9.14 8.51
C THR A 87 -12.08 -8.86 7.46
N VAL A 88 -12.38 -8.01 6.46
CA VAL A 88 -11.40 -7.62 5.42
C VAL A 88 -10.25 -6.83 6.02
N LEU A 89 -10.52 -5.86 6.91
CA LEU A 89 -9.50 -5.08 7.61
C LEU A 89 -8.54 -6.00 8.38
N LEU A 90 -9.06 -6.89 9.22
CA LEU A 90 -8.25 -7.83 10.00
C LEU A 90 -7.43 -8.75 9.08
N SER A 91 -8.00 -9.20 7.97
CA SER A 91 -7.33 -10.07 7.00
C SER A 91 -6.14 -9.34 6.34
N VAL A 92 -6.33 -8.11 5.89
CA VAL A 92 -5.27 -7.29 5.28
C VAL A 92 -4.18 -6.95 6.30
N LEU A 93 -4.56 -6.54 7.52
CA LEU A 93 -3.61 -6.26 8.62
C LEU A 93 -2.78 -7.49 8.97
N SER A 94 -3.37 -8.68 8.98
CA SER A 94 -2.65 -9.93 9.26
C SER A 94 -1.72 -10.37 8.13
N GLY A 95 -1.65 -9.63 7.02
CA GLY A 95 -0.82 -9.96 5.87
C GLY A 95 -1.35 -11.12 5.04
N HIS A 96 -2.63 -11.39 5.13
CA HIS A 96 -3.26 -12.38 4.28
C HIS A 96 -3.24 -11.93 2.82
N TYR A 97 -3.10 -12.90 1.92
CA TYR A 97 -3.14 -12.68 0.47
C TYR A 97 -4.10 -13.64 -0.26
N ARG A 98 -4.83 -14.47 0.50
CA ARG A 98 -5.89 -15.36 -0.02
C ARG A 98 -7.12 -15.25 0.86
N TYR A 99 -8.30 -15.33 0.26
CA TYR A 99 -9.55 -15.36 1.02
C TYR A 99 -9.61 -16.55 2.00
N ALA A 100 -9.04 -17.69 1.64
CA ALA A 100 -8.99 -18.87 2.51
C ALA A 100 -8.29 -18.60 3.85
N HIS A 101 -7.35 -17.66 3.90
CA HIS A 101 -6.65 -17.29 5.14
C HIS A 101 -7.58 -16.61 6.17
N ILE A 102 -8.75 -16.10 5.76
CA ILE A 102 -9.75 -15.51 6.66
C ILE A 102 -10.16 -16.51 7.75
N THR A 103 -10.16 -17.81 7.45
CA THR A 103 -10.48 -18.85 8.43
C THR A 103 -9.64 -18.73 9.70
N THR A 104 -8.37 -18.35 9.61
CA THR A 104 -7.49 -18.20 10.79
C THR A 104 -7.94 -17.07 11.74
N LEU A 105 -8.62 -16.05 11.21
CA LEU A 105 -9.14 -14.94 12.04
C LEU A 105 -10.32 -15.38 12.93
N ARG A 106 -10.98 -16.47 12.59
CA ARG A 106 -12.13 -16.97 13.35
C ARG A 106 -11.72 -17.55 14.70
N CYS A 107 -10.40 -17.80 14.88
CA CYS A 107 -9.82 -18.20 16.16
C CYS A 107 -9.58 -17.02 17.12
N ASP A 108 -9.70 -15.76 16.64
CA ASP A 108 -9.53 -14.57 17.48
C ASP A 108 -10.87 -14.18 18.13
N ALA A 109 -11.02 -14.49 19.39
CA ALA A 109 -12.22 -14.18 20.16
C ALA A 109 -12.25 -12.74 20.70
N VAL A 110 -11.20 -11.95 20.53
CA VAL A 110 -11.01 -10.64 21.18
C VAL A 110 -11.17 -9.48 20.20
N ASN A 111 -10.31 -9.38 19.20
CA ASN A 111 -10.22 -8.19 18.36
C ASN A 111 -11.47 -7.91 17.51
N PRO A 112 -12.22 -8.89 17.00
CA PRO A 112 -13.48 -8.61 16.33
C PRO A 112 -14.47 -7.85 17.21
N ARG A 113 -14.58 -8.23 18.48
CA ARG A 113 -15.43 -7.55 19.46
C ARG A 113 -14.95 -6.12 19.76
N LEU A 114 -13.63 -5.91 19.81
CA LEU A 114 -13.05 -4.56 20.00
C LEU A 114 -13.32 -3.64 18.81
N LEU A 115 -13.47 -4.19 17.61
CA LEU A 115 -13.92 -3.47 16.41
C LEU A 115 -15.44 -3.27 16.38
N GLY A 116 -16.18 -3.80 17.36
CA GLY A 116 -17.64 -3.76 17.41
C GLY A 116 -18.30 -4.68 16.38
N MET A 117 -17.61 -5.76 15.99
CA MET A 117 -18.15 -6.81 15.14
C MET A 117 -18.91 -7.84 15.98
N GLU A 118 -19.94 -8.44 15.38
CA GLU A 118 -20.63 -9.60 15.97
C GLU A 118 -19.84 -10.88 15.69
N LYS A 119 -19.28 -10.99 14.47
CA LYS A 119 -18.54 -12.19 14.04
C LYS A 119 -17.54 -11.90 12.92
N VAL A 120 -16.55 -12.76 12.79
CA VAL A 120 -15.71 -12.86 11.60
C VAL A 120 -16.46 -13.66 10.53
N LEU A 121 -16.61 -13.10 9.33
CA LEU A 121 -17.32 -13.75 8.24
C LEU A 121 -16.46 -14.86 7.61
N SER A 122 -17.14 -15.83 6.98
CA SER A 122 -16.45 -16.81 6.13
C SER A 122 -15.94 -16.17 4.83
N GLU A 123 -14.94 -16.80 4.21
CA GLU A 123 -14.39 -16.34 2.94
C GLU A 123 -15.45 -16.12 1.84
N ASP A 124 -16.42 -17.06 1.75
CA ASP A 124 -17.51 -16.96 0.78
C ASP A 124 -18.48 -15.82 1.10
N ALA A 125 -18.77 -15.57 2.37
CA ALA A 125 -19.59 -14.45 2.77
C ALA A 125 -18.91 -13.13 2.42
N VAL A 126 -17.59 -13.03 2.61
CA VAL A 126 -16.80 -11.85 2.20
C VAL A 126 -16.83 -11.67 0.68
N ARG A 127 -16.57 -12.73 -0.09
CA ARG A 127 -16.63 -12.67 -1.57
C ARG A 127 -18.01 -12.24 -2.07
N ARG A 128 -19.09 -12.81 -1.53
CA ARG A 128 -20.47 -12.44 -1.89
C ARG A 128 -20.82 -11.01 -1.47
N GLY A 129 -20.36 -10.58 -0.30
CA GLY A 129 -20.58 -9.21 0.16
C GLY A 129 -19.92 -8.18 -0.74
N LEU A 130 -18.64 -8.37 -1.07
CA LEU A 130 -17.91 -7.48 -1.98
C LEU A 130 -18.50 -7.48 -3.40
N ALA A 131 -19.03 -8.61 -3.88
CA ALA A 131 -19.68 -8.68 -5.20
C ALA A 131 -20.99 -7.87 -5.28
N LYS A 132 -21.66 -7.61 -4.15
CA LYS A 132 -22.89 -6.81 -4.10
C LYS A 132 -22.65 -5.31 -4.13
N ILE A 133 -21.43 -4.85 -3.86
CA ILE A 133 -21.11 -3.42 -3.96
C ILE A 133 -21.11 -3.07 -5.46
N GLU A 134 -21.91 -2.07 -5.85
CA GLU A 134 -21.87 -1.53 -7.19
C GLU A 134 -20.49 -0.91 -7.48
N GLU A 135 -19.95 -1.07 -8.68
CA GLU A 135 -18.53 -0.77 -8.96
C GLU A 135 -18.23 0.72 -8.83
N ALA A 136 -18.97 1.58 -9.51
CA ALA A 136 -18.69 3.02 -9.50
C ALA A 136 -18.88 3.64 -8.11
N ALA A 137 -19.94 3.24 -7.40
CA ALA A 137 -20.19 3.68 -6.03
C ALA A 137 -19.11 3.17 -5.07
N GLY A 138 -18.67 1.92 -5.23
CA GLY A 138 -17.62 1.32 -4.42
C GLY A 138 -16.25 1.96 -4.63
N LEU A 139 -15.87 2.21 -5.87
CA LEU A 139 -14.62 2.91 -6.20
C LEU A 139 -14.65 4.36 -5.72
N GLY A 140 -15.77 5.06 -5.90
CA GLY A 140 -15.96 6.42 -5.39
C GLY A 140 -15.87 6.49 -3.86
N TRP A 141 -16.48 5.53 -3.15
CA TRP A 141 -16.36 5.39 -1.71
C TRP A 141 -14.91 5.22 -1.24
N LEU A 142 -14.16 4.29 -1.85
CA LEU A 142 -12.75 4.06 -1.49
C LEU A 142 -11.89 5.27 -1.80
N GLN A 143 -12.09 5.91 -2.95
CA GLN A 143 -11.36 7.11 -3.33
C GLN A 143 -11.63 8.27 -2.36
N ASN A 144 -12.88 8.46 -1.88
CA ASN A 144 -13.21 9.44 -0.87
C ASN A 144 -12.39 9.24 0.42
N HIS A 145 -12.27 7.98 0.87
CA HIS A 145 -11.53 7.66 2.09
C HIS A 145 -10.01 7.75 1.92
N LEU A 146 -9.46 7.40 0.76
CA LEU A 146 -8.05 7.64 0.43
C LEU A 146 -7.73 9.14 0.45
N GLU A 147 -8.57 9.96 -0.19
CA GLU A 147 -8.42 11.42 -0.18
C GLU A 147 -8.58 12.01 1.22
N TYR A 148 -9.58 11.57 2.00
CA TYR A 148 -9.78 12.04 3.37
C TYR A 148 -8.51 11.84 4.21
N CYS A 149 -7.85 10.69 4.08
CA CYS A 149 -6.60 10.42 4.79
C CYS A 149 -5.49 11.41 4.46
N LEU A 150 -5.42 11.90 3.22
CA LEU A 150 -4.27 12.65 2.72
C LEU A 150 -4.56 14.13 2.49
N ARG A 151 -5.83 14.52 2.38
CA ARG A 151 -6.25 15.88 2.04
C ARG A 151 -5.56 16.98 2.85
N PRO A 152 -5.35 16.84 4.19
CA PRO A 152 -4.62 17.85 4.95
C PRO A 152 -3.16 18.04 4.52
N LEU A 153 -2.55 17.05 3.93
CA LEU A 153 -1.16 17.06 3.47
C LEU A 153 -1.01 17.69 2.08
N LEU A 154 -2.08 17.67 1.27
CA LEU A 154 -2.05 18.14 -0.10
C LEU A 154 -2.14 19.67 -0.23
N THR A 155 -2.22 20.40 0.87
CA THR A 155 -2.14 21.88 0.92
C THR A 155 -0.70 22.39 0.98
N GLU A 156 0.25 21.51 1.31
CA GLU A 156 1.68 21.77 1.27
C GLU A 156 2.25 21.36 -0.11
N PRO A 157 3.39 21.92 -0.55
CA PRO A 157 4.04 21.44 -1.77
C PRO A 157 4.39 19.95 -1.68
N TRP A 158 3.87 19.16 -2.59
CA TRP A 158 4.07 17.72 -2.62
C TRP A 158 4.36 17.22 -4.05
N VAL A 159 4.92 16.05 -4.16
CA VAL A 159 5.26 15.39 -5.43
C VAL A 159 4.35 14.18 -5.62
N LEU A 160 3.76 14.05 -6.81
CA LEU A 160 2.98 12.87 -7.19
C LEU A 160 3.86 11.91 -7.98
N ASP A 161 4.11 10.74 -7.40
CA ASP A 161 4.68 9.61 -8.13
C ASP A 161 3.58 8.82 -8.82
N ILE A 162 3.72 8.67 -10.12
CA ILE A 162 2.85 7.86 -10.96
C ILE A 162 3.63 6.66 -11.50
N ASP A 163 3.08 5.49 -11.26
CA ASP A 163 3.72 4.26 -11.68
C ASP A 163 2.71 3.13 -11.86
N SER A 164 3.14 2.05 -12.49
CA SER A 164 2.30 0.87 -12.66
C SER A 164 3.04 -0.39 -12.27
N THR A 165 2.31 -1.33 -11.69
CA THR A 165 2.84 -2.64 -11.36
C THR A 165 1.93 -3.73 -11.89
N ILE A 166 2.51 -4.90 -12.15
CA ILE A 166 1.82 -6.03 -12.77
C ILE A 166 1.58 -7.12 -11.75
N LYS A 167 0.36 -7.65 -11.74
CA LYS A 167 -0.03 -8.84 -11.00
C LYS A 167 -0.23 -10.00 -11.97
N PRO A 168 0.70 -10.99 -12.03
CA PRO A 168 0.52 -12.19 -12.84
C PRO A 168 -0.68 -13.01 -12.37
N LEU A 169 -1.42 -13.57 -13.33
CA LEU A 169 -2.61 -14.39 -13.09
C LEU A 169 -2.40 -15.80 -13.65
N TYR A 170 -2.99 -16.79 -12.98
CA TYR A 170 -2.78 -18.20 -13.29
C TYR A 170 -4.07 -18.94 -13.70
N GLY A 171 -5.17 -18.19 -13.88
CA GLY A 171 -6.47 -18.72 -14.24
C GLY A 171 -7.18 -17.81 -15.22
N HIS A 172 -8.46 -18.12 -15.48
CA HIS A 172 -9.33 -17.39 -16.42
C HIS A 172 -10.10 -16.26 -15.70
N GLN A 173 -9.38 -15.36 -15.05
CA GLN A 173 -10.00 -14.19 -14.41
C GLN A 173 -10.43 -13.18 -15.47
N GLU A 174 -11.49 -12.43 -15.17
CA GLU A 174 -11.90 -11.31 -16.00
C GLU A 174 -10.74 -10.29 -16.11
N GLY A 175 -10.48 -9.79 -17.33
CA GLY A 175 -9.36 -8.86 -17.57
C GLY A 175 -7.96 -9.51 -17.54
N ALA A 176 -7.86 -10.84 -17.38
CA ALA A 176 -6.59 -11.57 -17.46
C ALA A 176 -6.11 -11.66 -18.90
N LEU A 177 -5.46 -10.62 -19.38
CA LEU A 177 -4.94 -10.53 -20.73
C LEU A 177 -3.42 -10.47 -20.75
N MET A 178 -2.83 -10.96 -21.86
CA MET A 178 -1.39 -10.89 -22.07
C MET A 178 -0.99 -9.45 -22.41
N GLY A 179 0.03 -8.96 -21.73
CA GLY A 179 0.61 -7.64 -21.94
C GLY A 179 2.09 -7.64 -21.57
N TYR A 180 2.63 -6.45 -21.33
CA TYR A 180 4.00 -6.32 -20.88
C TYR A 180 4.17 -6.92 -19.49
N ASN A 181 4.92 -8.01 -19.40
CA ASN A 181 5.24 -8.67 -18.14
C ASN A 181 6.70 -9.13 -18.15
N PRO A 182 7.62 -8.32 -17.62
CA PRO A 182 9.05 -8.60 -17.69
C PRO A 182 9.48 -9.82 -16.88
N HIS A 183 8.74 -10.15 -15.80
CA HIS A 183 9.07 -11.29 -14.94
C HIS A 183 8.57 -12.62 -15.49
N LYS A 184 7.44 -12.60 -16.20
CA LYS A 184 6.79 -13.81 -16.75
C LYS A 184 6.21 -13.48 -18.12
N PRO A 185 7.06 -13.37 -19.16
CA PRO A 185 6.62 -13.08 -20.52
C PRO A 185 5.54 -14.07 -20.99
N GLY A 186 4.51 -13.57 -21.67
CA GLY A 186 3.38 -14.40 -22.13
C GLY A 186 2.37 -14.83 -21.04
N ARG A 187 2.55 -14.41 -19.78
CA ARG A 187 1.59 -14.70 -18.71
C ARG A 187 0.50 -13.62 -18.66
N PRO A 188 -0.80 -13.99 -18.65
CA PRO A 188 -1.89 -13.06 -18.39
C PRO A 188 -1.73 -12.35 -17.06
N SER A 189 -2.19 -11.11 -16.98
CA SER A 189 -1.99 -10.27 -15.80
C SER A 189 -3.10 -9.23 -15.64
N HIS A 190 -3.15 -8.59 -14.46
CA HIS A 190 -3.75 -7.27 -14.26
C HIS A 190 -2.65 -6.22 -14.13
N CYS A 191 -2.93 -5.01 -14.60
CA CYS A 191 -2.08 -3.84 -14.43
C CYS A 191 -2.67 -2.92 -13.35
N TYR A 192 -1.86 -2.55 -12.36
CA TYR A 192 -2.22 -1.65 -11.26
C TYR A 192 -1.55 -0.31 -11.51
N HIS A 193 -2.31 0.72 -11.88
CA HIS A 193 -1.85 2.09 -11.97
C HIS A 193 -2.01 2.76 -10.62
N SER A 194 -0.95 3.27 -10.06
CA SER A 194 -0.97 3.88 -8.73
C SER A 194 -0.49 5.31 -8.73
N TYR A 195 -1.05 6.07 -7.83
CA TYR A 195 -0.81 7.48 -7.59
C TYR A 195 -0.37 7.63 -6.14
N MET A 196 0.89 8.00 -5.91
CA MET A 196 1.49 8.00 -4.57
C MET A 196 2.01 9.37 -4.19
N VAL A 197 1.78 9.76 -2.94
CA VAL A 197 2.46 10.93 -2.36
C VAL A 197 3.90 10.54 -2.08
N ALA A 198 4.80 11.10 -2.87
CA ALA A 198 6.23 10.80 -2.79
C ALA A 198 6.80 11.11 -1.40
N ASN A 199 7.87 10.39 -1.02
CA ASN A 199 8.57 10.51 0.26
C ASN A 199 7.74 10.16 1.50
N LEU A 200 6.41 10.00 1.37
CA LEU A 200 5.54 9.58 2.46
C LEU A 200 5.14 8.10 2.35
N ARG A 201 5.33 7.47 1.19
CA ARG A 201 4.84 6.11 0.91
C ARG A 201 3.36 5.95 1.25
N LEU A 202 2.53 6.90 0.79
CA LEU A 202 1.09 6.89 0.99
C LEU A 202 0.40 6.88 -0.37
N VAL A 203 -0.57 5.99 -0.52
CA VAL A 203 -1.33 5.80 -1.77
C VAL A 203 -2.48 6.78 -1.81
N LEU A 204 -2.52 7.62 -2.84
CA LEU A 204 -3.61 8.56 -3.10
C LEU A 204 -4.71 7.94 -3.96
N GLY A 205 -4.36 6.99 -4.82
CA GLY A 205 -5.30 6.28 -5.67
C GLY A 205 -4.67 5.05 -6.32
N VAL A 206 -5.50 4.11 -6.75
CA VAL A 206 -5.12 2.92 -7.50
C VAL A 206 -6.22 2.51 -8.45
N ASP A 207 -5.86 2.32 -9.73
CA ASP A 207 -6.74 1.80 -10.77
C ASP A 207 -6.24 0.42 -11.23
N VAL A 208 -7.13 -0.55 -11.33
CA VAL A 208 -6.79 -1.90 -11.80
C VAL A 208 -7.41 -2.15 -13.16
N HIS A 209 -6.57 -2.46 -14.12
CA HIS A 209 -6.91 -2.67 -15.52
C HIS A 209 -6.50 -4.06 -16.01
N SER A 210 -6.97 -4.40 -17.20
CA SER A 210 -6.53 -5.60 -17.91
C SER A 210 -5.03 -5.55 -18.23
N GLY A 211 -4.37 -6.70 -18.27
CA GLY A 211 -2.92 -6.76 -18.41
C GLY A 211 -2.34 -6.23 -19.72
N ASN A 212 -3.16 -6.07 -20.77
CA ASN A 212 -2.77 -5.48 -22.05
C ASN A 212 -2.91 -3.94 -22.10
N GLU A 213 -3.43 -3.34 -21.03
CA GLU A 213 -3.60 -1.89 -20.96
C GLU A 213 -2.30 -1.23 -20.51
N HIS A 214 -1.59 -0.65 -21.47
CA HIS A 214 -0.30 -0.01 -21.25
C HIS A 214 -0.42 1.19 -20.31
N ALA A 215 0.52 1.33 -19.38
CA ALA A 215 0.49 2.29 -18.29
C ALA A 215 0.10 3.71 -18.73
N ALA A 216 0.83 4.33 -19.62
CA ALA A 216 0.58 5.72 -19.99
C ALA A 216 -0.70 5.91 -20.80
N LYS A 217 -1.04 4.99 -21.69
CA LYS A 217 -2.24 5.12 -22.55
C LYS A 217 -3.53 5.05 -21.74
N HIS A 218 -3.57 4.21 -20.72
CA HIS A 218 -4.76 3.96 -19.90
C HIS A 218 -4.71 4.67 -18.54
N GLY A 219 -3.51 4.82 -17.96
CA GLY A 219 -3.32 5.53 -16.71
C GLY A 219 -3.44 7.06 -16.80
N GLU A 220 -3.27 7.64 -18.02
CA GLU A 220 -3.42 9.07 -18.21
C GLU A 220 -4.82 9.58 -17.83
N ALA A 221 -5.85 8.89 -18.25
CA ALA A 221 -7.24 9.28 -17.92
C ALA A 221 -7.48 9.27 -16.41
N GLY A 222 -7.01 8.25 -15.70
CA GLY A 222 -7.10 8.15 -14.25
C GLY A 222 -6.33 9.25 -13.53
N LEU A 223 -5.12 9.57 -14.01
CA LEU A 223 -4.32 10.68 -13.48
C LEU A 223 -5.09 12.00 -13.51
N TRP A 224 -5.60 12.37 -14.68
CA TRP A 224 -6.30 13.65 -14.83
C TRP A 224 -7.64 13.67 -14.10
N ALA A 225 -8.37 12.56 -14.07
CA ALA A 225 -9.58 12.43 -13.26
C ALA A 225 -9.30 12.64 -11.77
N LEU A 226 -8.23 12.03 -11.24
CA LEU A 226 -7.78 12.22 -9.87
C LEU A 226 -7.43 13.69 -9.58
N LEU A 227 -6.62 14.32 -10.43
CA LEU A 227 -6.22 15.72 -10.25
C LEU A 227 -7.43 16.67 -10.29
N HIS A 228 -8.35 16.52 -11.24
CA HIS A 228 -9.58 17.33 -11.29
C HIS A 228 -10.43 17.16 -10.05
N ARG A 229 -10.54 15.95 -9.54
CA ARG A 229 -11.28 15.63 -8.31
C ARG A 229 -10.67 16.31 -7.08
N LEU A 230 -9.34 16.38 -6.98
CA LEU A 230 -8.64 17.06 -5.87
C LEU A 230 -8.91 18.56 -5.83
N GLY A 231 -9.15 19.19 -6.99
CA GLY A 231 -9.20 20.63 -7.13
C GLY A 231 -7.81 21.24 -7.26
N ARG A 232 -7.72 22.33 -8.03
CA ARG A 232 -6.44 22.94 -8.43
C ARG A 232 -5.54 23.35 -7.26
N GLU A 233 -6.13 23.75 -6.16
CA GLU A 233 -5.43 24.19 -4.95
C GLU A 233 -4.67 23.06 -4.23
N ARG A 234 -4.97 21.79 -4.58
CA ARG A 234 -4.32 20.60 -4.00
C ARG A 234 -3.48 19.82 -5.01
N TRP A 235 -3.26 20.39 -6.18
CA TRP A 235 -2.43 19.72 -7.16
C TRP A 235 -0.99 19.58 -6.69
N PRO A 236 -0.25 18.55 -7.12
CA PRO A 236 1.16 18.40 -6.79
C PRO A 236 1.98 19.55 -7.41
N SER A 237 3.09 19.86 -6.79
CA SER A 237 4.07 20.77 -7.38
C SER A 237 4.87 20.12 -8.52
N LEU A 238 4.90 18.78 -8.56
CA LEU A 238 5.65 18.01 -9.54
C LEU A 238 4.96 16.66 -9.79
N LEU A 239 4.82 16.29 -11.07
CA LEU A 239 4.57 14.92 -11.51
C LEU A 239 5.88 14.20 -11.76
N ARG A 240 6.04 12.98 -11.23
CA ARG A 240 7.21 12.16 -11.44
C ARG A 240 6.79 10.75 -11.86
N GLY A 241 7.43 10.20 -12.89
CA GLY A 241 7.07 8.90 -13.43
C GLY A 241 8.24 8.21 -14.14
N ASP A 242 8.02 6.93 -14.44
CA ASP A 242 8.98 6.10 -15.14
C ASP A 242 9.00 6.37 -16.68
N ILE A 243 9.63 5.48 -17.39
CA ILE A 243 9.75 5.48 -18.87
C ILE A 243 8.39 5.47 -19.58
N ALA A 244 7.36 4.94 -18.97
CA ALA A 244 6.03 4.85 -19.58
C ALA A 244 5.34 6.21 -19.68
N TRP A 245 5.69 7.15 -18.81
CA TRP A 245 5.01 8.44 -18.67
C TRP A 245 5.66 9.57 -19.47
N GLY A 246 6.91 9.40 -19.91
CA GLY A 246 7.63 10.38 -20.74
C GLY A 246 7.14 10.42 -22.20
N ILE A 247 5.84 10.57 -22.41
CA ILE A 247 5.19 10.58 -23.73
C ILE A 247 4.52 11.92 -24.02
N GLU A 248 4.38 12.23 -25.30
CA GLU A 248 3.86 13.53 -25.76
C GLU A 248 2.50 13.92 -25.16
N PRO A 249 1.46 13.05 -25.14
CA PRO A 249 0.16 13.46 -24.60
C PRO A 249 0.24 13.92 -23.14
N VAL A 250 0.96 13.16 -22.30
CA VAL A 250 1.09 13.46 -20.86
C VAL A 250 1.86 14.77 -20.66
N MET A 251 3.01 14.93 -21.34
CA MET A 251 3.85 16.13 -21.22
C MET A 251 3.13 17.37 -21.73
N SER A 252 2.50 17.32 -22.90
CA SER A 252 1.78 18.45 -23.47
C SER A 252 0.63 18.90 -22.58
N ARG A 253 -0.12 17.96 -22.03
CA ARG A 253 -1.21 18.31 -21.11
C ARG A 253 -0.68 18.89 -19.80
N ALA A 254 0.38 18.33 -19.24
CA ALA A 254 1.02 18.89 -18.03
C ALA A 254 1.50 20.34 -18.29
N GLU A 255 2.06 20.62 -19.47
CA GLU A 255 2.48 21.96 -19.90
C GLU A 255 1.29 22.92 -20.06
N GLN A 256 0.20 22.47 -20.68
CA GLN A 256 -1.04 23.25 -20.79
C GLN A 256 -1.61 23.60 -19.41
N GLU A 257 -1.59 22.65 -18.51
CA GLU A 257 -2.05 22.79 -17.14
C GLU A 257 -1.03 23.49 -16.21
N ARG A 258 0.13 23.89 -16.72
CA ARG A 258 1.23 24.51 -15.93
C ARG A 258 1.63 23.64 -14.72
N LEU A 259 1.66 22.33 -14.91
CA LEU A 259 2.08 21.35 -13.91
C LEU A 259 3.48 20.85 -14.27
N ALA A 260 4.43 21.05 -13.37
CA ALA A 260 5.79 20.61 -13.59
C ALA A 260 5.87 19.07 -13.63
N TYR A 261 6.80 18.56 -14.42
CA TYR A 261 7.02 17.13 -14.55
C TYR A 261 8.50 16.76 -14.63
N LEU A 262 8.81 15.52 -14.24
CA LEU A 262 10.12 14.88 -14.34
C LEU A 262 9.90 13.39 -14.68
N PHE A 263 10.16 13.00 -15.94
CA PHE A 263 9.97 11.63 -16.40
C PHE A 263 11.26 11.05 -16.96
N ARG A 264 11.41 9.73 -16.85
CA ARG A 264 12.46 9.02 -17.57
C ARG A 264 12.06 8.88 -19.02
N LEU A 265 13.00 9.15 -19.92
CA LEU A 265 12.80 9.01 -21.37
C LEU A 265 13.34 7.66 -21.83
N ARG A 266 12.59 6.97 -22.70
CA ARG A 266 13.07 5.72 -23.31
C ARG A 266 14.23 6.01 -24.27
N LEU A 267 15.37 5.38 -24.06
CA LEU A 267 16.54 5.47 -24.91
C LEU A 267 16.34 4.62 -26.20
N THR A 268 15.41 5.04 -27.06
CA THR A 268 15.23 4.45 -28.39
C THR A 268 16.44 4.76 -29.29
N ALA A 269 16.59 4.06 -30.42
CA ALA A 269 17.66 4.33 -31.39
C ALA A 269 17.71 5.81 -31.81
N ASN A 270 16.54 6.43 -32.03
CA ASN A 270 16.43 7.84 -32.41
C ASN A 270 16.88 8.78 -31.26
N VAL A 271 16.47 8.49 -30.04
CA VAL A 271 16.90 9.26 -28.85
C VAL A 271 18.41 9.14 -28.66
N ARG A 272 18.97 7.93 -28.79
CA ARG A 272 20.43 7.73 -28.71
C ARG A 272 21.18 8.48 -29.78
N LYS A 273 20.71 8.43 -31.03
CA LYS A 273 21.31 9.20 -32.11
C LYS A 273 21.32 10.69 -31.81
N ALA A 274 20.20 11.21 -31.27
CA ALA A 274 20.10 12.62 -30.88
C ALA A 274 21.05 12.98 -29.71
N LEU A 275 21.28 12.05 -28.77
CA LEU A 275 22.14 12.25 -27.60
C LEU A 275 23.61 11.82 -27.85
N GLY A 276 23.90 11.17 -28.98
CA GLY A 276 25.20 10.55 -29.23
C GLY A 276 26.38 11.52 -29.17
N ARG A 277 26.19 12.77 -29.61
CA ARG A 277 27.25 13.80 -29.45
C ARG A 277 27.53 14.12 -28.00
N MET A 278 26.49 14.24 -27.18
CA MET A 278 26.64 14.51 -25.75
C MET A 278 27.36 13.36 -25.03
N MET A 279 27.09 12.11 -25.44
CA MET A 279 27.72 10.92 -24.85
C MET A 279 29.23 10.91 -25.11
N ALA A 280 29.68 11.39 -26.25
CA ALA A 280 31.08 11.44 -26.64
C ALA A 280 31.89 12.59 -26.02
N GLU A 281 31.23 13.62 -25.51
CA GLU A 281 31.91 14.79 -24.93
C GLU A 281 32.46 14.52 -23.54
N CYS A 282 33.62 15.16 -23.20
CA CYS A 282 34.33 14.92 -21.95
C CYS A 282 33.77 15.65 -20.73
N HIS A 283 33.06 16.78 -20.91
CA HIS A 283 32.62 17.62 -19.78
C HIS A 283 31.28 17.12 -19.21
N TRP A 284 31.34 16.51 -18.04
CA TRP A 284 30.19 16.05 -17.27
C TRP A 284 30.21 16.70 -15.89
N VAL A 285 29.05 17.17 -15.42
CA VAL A 285 28.89 17.73 -14.07
C VAL A 285 28.44 16.65 -13.10
N ASP A 286 28.76 16.81 -11.83
CA ASP A 286 28.29 15.90 -10.78
C ASP A 286 26.76 15.94 -10.66
N ALA A 287 26.15 14.76 -10.60
CA ALA A 287 24.71 14.58 -10.40
C ALA A 287 24.41 13.81 -9.09
N GLY A 288 25.43 13.63 -8.22
CA GLY A 288 25.33 12.97 -6.92
C GLY A 288 25.35 11.45 -6.99
N GLN A 289 25.78 10.81 -5.91
CA GLN A 289 25.83 9.35 -5.74
C GLN A 289 26.56 8.61 -6.88
N GLY A 290 27.67 9.17 -7.38
CA GLY A 290 28.47 8.59 -8.46
C GLY A 290 27.87 8.76 -9.86
N TRP A 291 26.77 9.50 -9.99
CA TRP A 291 26.21 9.90 -11.27
C TRP A 291 26.83 11.21 -11.75
N GLN A 292 26.95 11.30 -13.06
CA GLN A 292 27.34 12.51 -13.78
C GLN A 292 26.21 12.90 -14.74
N GLY A 293 26.05 14.17 -15.03
CA GLY A 293 24.97 14.65 -15.87
C GLY A 293 25.39 15.70 -16.88
N LYS A 294 24.61 15.80 -17.95
CA LYS A 294 24.63 16.86 -18.95
C LYS A 294 23.21 17.22 -19.33
N GLU A 295 23.01 18.43 -19.86
CA GLU A 295 21.70 18.83 -20.32
C GLU A 295 21.73 19.37 -21.75
N THR A 296 20.59 19.27 -22.39
CA THR A 296 20.32 19.82 -23.73
C THR A 296 18.84 20.07 -23.89
N THR A 297 18.48 20.68 -25.00
CA THR A 297 17.08 20.74 -25.46
C THR A 297 16.93 19.95 -26.75
N LEU A 298 15.91 19.11 -26.81
CA LEU A 298 15.60 18.31 -28.01
C LEU A 298 14.14 18.49 -28.40
N ARG A 299 13.90 18.42 -29.70
CA ARG A 299 12.59 18.19 -30.28
C ARG A 299 12.61 16.84 -30.99
N LEU A 300 12.04 15.82 -30.36
CA LEU A 300 11.96 14.50 -30.97
C LEU A 300 10.80 14.44 -31.98
N VAL A 301 10.87 13.47 -32.91
CA VAL A 301 9.77 13.20 -33.84
C VAL A 301 8.51 12.86 -33.02
N GLY A 302 7.41 13.53 -33.32
CA GLY A 302 6.14 13.40 -32.61
C GLY A 302 5.98 14.37 -31.42
N TRP A 303 7.00 15.18 -31.10
CA TRP A 303 6.88 16.22 -30.06
C TRP A 303 6.41 17.54 -30.65
N SER A 304 5.45 18.17 -30.01
CA SER A 304 4.90 19.48 -30.42
C SER A 304 5.91 20.62 -30.24
N ARG A 305 6.83 20.50 -29.26
CA ARG A 305 7.82 21.51 -28.89
C ARG A 305 9.16 20.91 -28.49
N GLN A 306 10.15 21.78 -28.38
CA GLN A 306 11.43 21.49 -27.79
C GLN A 306 11.32 21.35 -26.26
N ARG A 307 11.99 20.36 -25.66
CA ARG A 307 11.97 20.11 -24.22
C ARG A 307 13.39 19.90 -23.68
N ARG A 308 13.58 20.26 -22.42
CA ARG A 308 14.82 20.05 -21.69
C ARG A 308 15.02 18.56 -21.41
N ILE A 309 16.21 18.07 -21.73
CA ILE A 309 16.66 16.69 -21.48
C ILE A 309 17.89 16.75 -20.59
N VAL A 310 17.90 15.96 -19.53
CA VAL A 310 19.07 15.72 -18.70
C VAL A 310 19.53 14.30 -18.95
N LEU A 311 20.74 14.16 -19.51
CA LEU A 311 21.40 12.88 -19.71
C LEU A 311 22.26 12.59 -18.48
N LEU A 312 21.99 11.50 -17.80
CA LEU A 312 22.75 11.01 -16.66
C LEU A 312 23.58 9.81 -17.07
N ARG A 313 24.80 9.66 -16.50
CA ARG A 313 25.59 8.46 -16.63
C ARG A 313 26.22 8.06 -15.31
N ARG A 314 26.45 6.77 -15.14
CA ARG A 314 27.18 6.20 -14.01
C ARG A 314 28.11 5.12 -14.50
N LYS A 315 29.35 5.09 -13.96
CA LYS A 315 30.28 3.99 -14.21
C LYS A 315 29.79 2.73 -13.51
N LEU A 316 29.72 1.63 -14.24
CA LEU A 316 29.37 0.32 -13.68
C LEU A 316 30.63 -0.41 -13.25
N ASP A 317 30.59 -1.02 -12.08
CA ASP A 317 31.63 -1.95 -11.65
C ASP A 317 31.51 -3.24 -12.49
N ARG A 318 32.64 -3.71 -13.01
CA ARG A 318 32.69 -4.94 -13.83
C ARG A 318 32.21 -6.18 -13.07
N SER A 319 32.40 -6.23 -11.75
CA SER A 319 31.90 -7.31 -10.92
C SER A 319 30.37 -7.44 -10.95
N LEU A 320 29.64 -6.33 -11.05
CA LEU A 320 28.17 -6.30 -11.16
C LEU A 320 27.67 -6.79 -12.52
N ILE A 321 28.45 -6.66 -13.60
CA ILE A 321 28.07 -7.08 -14.95
C ILE A 321 28.13 -8.61 -15.11
N LEU A 322 29.00 -9.28 -14.36
CA LEU A 322 29.17 -10.73 -14.41
C LEU A 322 28.16 -11.51 -13.59
N VAL A 323 27.57 -10.91 -12.56
CA VAL A 323 26.58 -11.55 -11.66
C VAL A 323 25.19 -11.63 -12.31
N ASP A 324 24.85 -10.76 -13.25
CA ASP A 324 23.51 -10.64 -13.82
C ASP A 324 23.18 -11.69 -14.92
N ARG A 325 24.12 -12.58 -15.26
CA ARG A 325 23.92 -13.63 -16.27
C ARG A 325 23.18 -14.88 -15.79
N GLY A 326 22.86 -14.98 -14.50
CA GLY A 326 22.35 -16.21 -13.88
C GLY A 326 20.97 -16.10 -13.20
N GLN A 327 20.40 -14.92 -13.00
CA GLN A 327 19.06 -14.76 -12.41
C GLN A 327 18.20 -13.83 -13.26
N PRO A 328 16.94 -14.21 -13.57
CA PRO A 328 15.98 -13.34 -14.26
C PRO A 328 15.39 -12.35 -13.25
N GLN A 329 16.23 -11.51 -12.64
CA GLN A 329 15.76 -10.31 -11.97
C GLN A 329 15.57 -9.25 -13.06
N GLN A 330 14.50 -8.45 -12.91
CA GLN A 330 14.03 -7.42 -13.86
C GLN A 330 15.16 -6.88 -14.72
N PRO A 331 15.08 -6.99 -16.04
CA PRO A 331 15.89 -6.15 -16.87
C PRO A 331 15.39 -4.71 -16.68
N GLN A 332 15.87 -4.02 -15.64
CA GLN A 332 16.01 -2.59 -15.80
C GLN A 332 16.73 -2.45 -17.13
N LEU A 333 16.12 -1.75 -18.08
CA LEU A 333 16.74 -1.42 -19.35
C LEU A 333 17.93 -0.49 -19.07
N THR A 334 18.94 -1.03 -18.44
CA THR A 334 20.23 -0.41 -18.21
C THR A 334 20.94 -0.42 -19.53
N PHE A 335 21.15 0.75 -20.07
CA PHE A 335 21.90 0.93 -21.28
C PHE A 335 23.37 1.00 -20.89
N ALA A 336 24.10 -0.09 -21.10
CA ALA A 336 25.53 -0.13 -20.91
C ALA A 336 26.22 0.04 -22.26
N GLU A 337 27.05 1.06 -22.41
CA GLU A 337 27.96 1.24 -23.54
C GLU A 337 29.41 1.11 -23.08
N VAL A 338 30.21 0.42 -23.88
CA VAL A 338 31.65 0.29 -23.65
C VAL A 338 32.32 1.54 -24.20
N GLY A 339 32.89 2.36 -23.31
CA GLY A 339 33.68 3.51 -23.70
C GLY A 339 35.04 3.12 -24.32
N PRO A 340 35.80 4.09 -24.90
CA PRO A 340 37.08 3.85 -25.54
C PRO A 340 38.12 3.20 -24.63
N ASP A 341 38.04 3.40 -23.31
CA ASP A 341 38.96 2.83 -22.32
C ASP A 341 38.44 1.51 -21.71
N ARG A 342 37.51 0.79 -22.38
CA ARG A 342 36.82 -0.41 -21.87
C ARG A 342 36.01 -0.18 -20.57
N GLU A 343 35.70 1.06 -20.26
CA GLU A 343 34.79 1.40 -19.16
C GLU A 343 33.35 1.19 -19.61
N VAL A 344 32.55 0.60 -18.72
CA VAL A 344 31.11 0.36 -18.98
C VAL A 344 30.30 1.42 -18.27
N TRP A 345 29.48 2.16 -19.01
CA TRP A 345 28.65 3.23 -18.50
C TRP A 345 27.18 2.89 -18.65
N GLU A 346 26.43 3.08 -17.58
CA GLU A 346 24.98 3.10 -17.60
C GLU A 346 24.50 4.51 -17.93
N TYR A 347 23.52 4.63 -18.83
CA TYR A 347 22.93 5.92 -19.20
C TYR A 347 21.45 5.96 -18.85
N ALA A 348 20.96 7.12 -18.41
CA ALA A 348 19.56 7.43 -18.25
C ALA A 348 19.27 8.84 -18.78
N ALA A 349 18.18 8.99 -19.54
CA ALA A 349 17.74 10.31 -19.97
C ALA A 349 16.47 10.69 -19.21
N LEU A 350 16.43 11.91 -18.73
CA LEU A 350 15.26 12.52 -18.08
C LEU A 350 14.72 13.64 -18.97
N VAL A 351 13.40 13.74 -19.08
CA VAL A 351 12.70 14.87 -19.69
C VAL A 351 11.96 15.63 -18.60
N THR A 352 12.08 16.96 -18.62
CA THR A 352 11.53 17.78 -17.54
C THR A 352 11.13 19.18 -18.02
N SER A 353 10.16 19.76 -17.31
CA SER A 353 9.80 21.19 -17.40
C SER A 353 10.43 22.06 -16.31
N LEU A 354 11.17 21.42 -15.36
CA LEU A 354 11.86 22.14 -14.28
C LEU A 354 13.13 22.81 -14.79
N ASP A 355 13.51 23.91 -14.16
CA ASP A 355 14.74 24.67 -14.41
C ASP A 355 15.86 24.43 -13.38
N ASN A 356 15.61 23.51 -12.43
CA ASN A 356 16.58 23.14 -11.39
C ASN A 356 17.90 22.63 -11.98
N GLU A 357 18.97 22.71 -11.18
CA GLU A 357 20.28 22.16 -11.51
C GLU A 357 20.25 20.63 -11.69
N ILE A 358 21.19 20.12 -12.47
CA ILE A 358 21.30 18.67 -12.79
C ILE A 358 21.41 17.82 -11.54
N LEU A 359 22.19 18.26 -10.53
CA LEU A 359 22.30 17.57 -9.24
C LEU A 359 20.94 17.39 -8.56
N THR A 360 20.15 18.46 -8.49
CA THR A 360 18.81 18.45 -7.92
C THR A 360 17.87 17.54 -8.70
N LEU A 361 17.87 17.63 -10.03
CA LEU A 361 17.03 16.79 -10.89
C LEU A 361 17.39 15.32 -10.78
N GLY A 362 18.69 15.01 -10.76
CA GLY A 362 19.20 13.65 -10.55
C GLY A 362 18.75 13.08 -9.20
N GLN A 363 18.82 13.87 -8.12
CA GLN A 363 18.35 13.45 -6.80
C GLN A 363 16.84 13.30 -6.76
N LEU A 364 16.07 14.27 -7.25
CA LEU A 364 14.61 14.20 -7.35
C LEU A 364 14.15 12.95 -8.09
N TYR A 365 14.85 12.56 -9.15
CA TYR A 365 14.48 11.34 -9.87
C TYR A 365 14.82 10.07 -9.09
N ARG A 366 15.97 10.02 -8.42
CA ARG A 366 16.38 8.85 -7.59
C ARG A 366 15.48 8.62 -6.39
N ASP A 367 14.93 9.67 -5.80
CA ASP A 367 13.97 9.57 -4.68
C ASP A 367 12.69 8.81 -5.07
N ARG A 368 12.47 8.54 -6.38
CA ARG A 368 11.38 7.67 -6.87
C ARG A 368 11.54 6.20 -6.43
N CYS A 369 12.72 5.76 -6.02
CA CYS A 369 12.93 4.42 -5.48
C CYS A 369 12.00 4.10 -4.31
N ASP A 370 11.55 5.10 -3.56
CA ASP A 370 10.56 4.91 -2.49
C ASP A 370 9.22 4.40 -3.00
N CYS A 371 8.82 4.76 -4.23
CA CYS A 371 7.61 4.23 -4.86
C CYS A 371 7.78 2.74 -5.22
N GLU A 372 8.94 2.37 -5.77
CA GLU A 372 9.25 0.97 -6.11
C GLU A 372 9.25 0.07 -4.87
N ASN A 373 9.88 0.51 -3.77
CA ASN A 373 9.84 -0.19 -2.49
C ASN A 373 8.42 -0.33 -1.95
N SER A 374 7.58 0.69 -2.16
CA SER A 374 6.16 0.65 -1.75
C SER A 374 5.36 -0.39 -2.52
N PHE A 375 5.67 -0.61 -3.82
CA PHE A 375 5.03 -1.67 -4.60
C PHE A 375 5.42 -3.05 -4.12
N ASP A 376 6.69 -3.26 -3.80
CA ASP A 376 7.14 -4.52 -3.25
C ASP A 376 6.40 -4.84 -1.95
N GLU A 377 6.32 -3.88 -1.04
CA GLU A 377 5.58 -4.00 0.21
C GLU A 377 4.08 -4.27 -0.02
N LEU A 378 3.41 -3.49 -0.88
CA LEU A 378 1.98 -3.64 -1.18
C LEU A 378 1.66 -5.00 -1.80
N LYS A 379 2.51 -5.50 -2.71
CA LYS A 379 2.32 -6.78 -3.38
C LYS A 379 2.60 -7.96 -2.46
N ASN A 380 3.70 -7.93 -1.74
CA ASN A 380 4.23 -9.09 -1.03
C ASN A 380 3.78 -9.15 0.44
N GLN A 381 3.43 -7.99 1.04
CA GLN A 381 3.12 -7.91 2.46
C GLN A 381 1.66 -7.48 2.74
N TRP A 382 0.96 -6.85 1.77
CA TRP A 382 -0.40 -6.29 1.98
C TRP A 382 -1.48 -6.93 1.13
N GLY A 383 -1.13 -7.77 0.17
CA GLY A 383 -2.07 -8.57 -0.59
C GLY A 383 -2.44 -8.05 -1.98
N TRP A 384 -1.79 -7.02 -2.53
CA TRP A 384 -1.98 -6.67 -3.96
C TRP A 384 -1.58 -7.82 -4.88
N GLY A 385 -0.57 -8.60 -4.52
CA GLY A 385 -0.19 -9.81 -5.24
C GLY A 385 -1.18 -10.98 -5.11
N GLY A 386 -2.12 -10.87 -4.17
CA GLY A 386 -3.06 -11.92 -3.79
C GLY A 386 -4.53 -11.57 -3.98
N PHE A 387 -5.40 -12.18 -3.17
CA PHE A 387 -6.87 -11.99 -3.16
C PHE A 387 -7.50 -12.05 -4.55
N THR A 388 -7.03 -12.96 -5.39
CA THR A 388 -7.51 -13.10 -6.76
C THR A 388 -8.90 -13.69 -6.76
N THR A 389 -9.82 -13.07 -7.49
CA THR A 389 -11.17 -13.55 -7.78
C THR A 389 -11.37 -13.62 -9.29
N HIS A 390 -12.43 -14.30 -9.72
CA HIS A 390 -12.79 -14.34 -11.13
C HIS A 390 -13.23 -12.96 -11.66
N ASP A 391 -13.84 -12.17 -10.82
CA ASP A 391 -14.48 -10.89 -11.07
C ASP A 391 -13.47 -9.74 -10.90
N LEU A 392 -13.25 -8.95 -11.94
CA LEU A 392 -12.32 -7.81 -11.96
C LEU A 392 -12.79 -6.69 -11.01
N LYS A 393 -14.09 -6.45 -10.90
CA LYS A 393 -14.67 -5.46 -9.98
C LYS A 393 -14.22 -5.69 -8.54
N ARG A 394 -14.30 -6.94 -8.04
CA ARG A 394 -13.82 -7.27 -6.68
C ARG A 394 -12.32 -7.08 -6.54
N CYS A 395 -11.54 -7.35 -7.59
CA CYS A 395 -10.11 -7.09 -7.58
C CYS A 395 -9.82 -5.59 -7.46
N ARG A 396 -10.58 -4.73 -8.15
CA ARG A 396 -10.50 -3.26 -8.05
C ARG A 396 -10.85 -2.76 -6.65
N LEU A 397 -11.99 -3.20 -6.11
CA LEU A 397 -12.41 -2.84 -4.74
C LEU A 397 -11.35 -3.24 -3.71
N LEU A 398 -10.84 -4.46 -3.82
CA LEU A 398 -9.86 -4.93 -2.84
C LEU A 398 -8.51 -4.24 -2.97
N ALA A 399 -8.09 -3.86 -4.18
CA ALA A 399 -6.89 -3.04 -4.36
C ALA A 399 -6.99 -1.70 -3.62
N GLY A 400 -8.15 -1.03 -3.72
CA GLY A 400 -8.43 0.20 -2.97
C GLY A 400 -8.51 0.00 -1.46
N ILE A 401 -9.14 -1.09 -0.99
CA ILE A 401 -9.18 -1.42 0.44
C ILE A 401 -7.77 -1.67 1.00
N VAL A 402 -6.95 -2.43 0.29
CA VAL A 402 -5.56 -2.68 0.69
C VAL A 402 -4.77 -1.38 0.77
N ALA A 403 -4.92 -0.49 -0.22
CA ALA A 403 -4.27 0.82 -0.22
C ALA A 403 -4.68 1.68 0.98
N LEU A 404 -5.97 1.66 1.33
CA LEU A 404 -6.50 2.41 2.48
C LEU A 404 -5.95 1.87 3.80
N VAL A 405 -5.97 0.56 4.00
CA VAL A 405 -5.44 -0.09 5.22
C VAL A 405 -3.92 0.12 5.32
N PHE A 406 -3.19 0.06 4.21
CA PHE A 406 -1.78 0.39 4.13
C PHE A 406 -1.50 1.82 4.59
N ASN A 407 -2.29 2.80 4.14
CA ASN A 407 -2.15 4.18 4.58
C ASN A 407 -2.39 4.33 6.09
N TRP A 408 -3.46 3.73 6.61
CA TRP A 408 -3.76 3.76 8.04
C TRP A 408 -2.63 3.17 8.88
N TRP A 409 -2.12 2.02 8.47
CA TRP A 409 -0.99 1.37 9.16
C TRP A 409 0.29 2.19 9.06
N SER A 410 0.59 2.75 7.89
CA SER A 410 1.77 3.59 7.66
C SER A 410 1.79 4.82 8.56
N LEU A 411 0.63 5.44 8.80
CA LEU A 411 0.49 6.58 9.70
C LEU A 411 0.57 6.16 11.17
N PHE A 412 -0.02 5.02 11.53
CA PHE A 412 0.08 4.46 12.88
C PHE A 412 1.53 4.10 13.26
N VAL A 413 2.28 3.48 12.37
CA VAL A 413 3.70 3.17 12.58
C VAL A 413 4.49 4.45 12.86
N ARG A 414 4.20 5.54 12.18
CA ARG A 414 4.86 6.82 12.42
C ARG A 414 4.48 7.49 13.76
N LEU A 415 3.36 7.13 14.37
CA LEU A 415 3.08 7.52 15.76
C LEU A 415 3.99 6.77 16.74
N ALA A 416 4.36 5.53 16.42
CA ALA A 416 5.30 4.75 17.22
C ALA A 416 6.74 5.25 17.02
N ASP A 417 7.14 5.50 15.78
CA ASP A 417 8.47 5.99 15.40
C ASP A 417 8.36 7.03 14.26
N PRO A 418 8.33 8.33 14.59
CA PRO A 418 8.22 9.39 13.59
C PRO A 418 9.46 9.55 12.70
N ASP A 419 10.59 9.01 13.12
CA ASP A 419 11.87 9.13 12.42
C ASP A 419 12.02 8.07 11.33
N HIS A 420 11.42 6.89 11.54
CA HIS A 420 11.55 5.77 10.63
C HIS A 420 10.17 5.14 10.33
N ARG A 421 10.00 4.71 9.10
CA ARG A 421 8.84 3.93 8.68
C ARG A 421 9.31 2.58 8.12
N PRO A 422 9.59 1.59 8.98
CA PRO A 422 9.88 0.24 8.53
C PRO A 422 8.64 -0.40 7.88
N GLU A 423 8.88 -1.36 7.00
CA GLU A 423 7.82 -2.09 6.31
C GLU A 423 7.01 -2.99 7.23
N ALA A 424 5.86 -3.47 6.72
CA ALA A 424 4.94 -4.30 7.48
C ALA A 424 5.57 -5.60 7.98
N ILE A 425 6.49 -6.19 7.25
CA ILE A 425 7.23 -7.39 7.67
C ILE A 425 7.96 -7.20 9.01
N THR A 426 8.43 -5.97 9.27
CA THR A 426 9.09 -5.62 10.53
C THR A 426 8.09 -5.08 11.56
N THR A 427 7.13 -4.26 11.11
CA THR A 427 6.26 -3.54 12.05
C THR A 427 5.10 -4.37 12.56
N ARG A 428 4.59 -5.34 11.83
CA ARG A 428 3.53 -6.24 12.33
C ARG A 428 3.98 -7.10 13.51
N PRO A 429 5.12 -7.81 13.47
CA PRO A 429 5.62 -8.53 14.63
C PRO A 429 5.82 -7.63 15.86
N LEU A 430 6.28 -6.41 15.64
CA LEU A 430 6.55 -5.48 16.74
C LEU A 430 5.29 -4.80 17.29
N LEU A 431 4.39 -4.33 16.40
CA LEU A 431 3.29 -3.41 16.74
C LEU A 431 1.89 -4.04 16.60
N MET A 432 1.78 -5.34 16.44
CA MET A 432 0.48 -5.99 16.35
C MET A 432 0.48 -7.39 16.99
N GLN A 433 1.48 -8.21 16.67
CA GLN A 433 1.53 -9.61 17.05
C GLN A 433 2.02 -9.76 18.49
N ALA A 434 1.21 -10.32 19.33
CA ALA A 434 1.54 -10.80 20.66
C ALA A 434 0.43 -11.71 21.15
N ILE A 435 0.76 -12.78 21.85
CA ILE A 435 -0.25 -13.62 22.49
C ILE A 435 -0.83 -12.86 23.69
N ALA A 436 -2.14 -12.73 23.73
CA ALA A 436 -2.81 -12.09 24.84
C ALA A 436 -4.07 -12.84 25.24
N ARG A 437 -4.36 -12.81 26.54
CA ARG A 437 -5.59 -13.33 27.15
C ARG A 437 -6.45 -12.16 27.60
N CYS A 438 -7.73 -12.21 27.26
CA CYS A 438 -8.72 -11.24 27.69
C CYS A 438 -9.49 -11.78 28.90
N THR A 439 -9.61 -10.97 29.95
CA THR A 439 -10.45 -11.25 31.10
C THR A 439 -11.45 -10.12 31.30
N ARG A 440 -12.61 -10.43 31.87
CA ARG A 440 -13.64 -9.45 32.21
C ARG A 440 -13.95 -9.56 33.68
N HIS A 441 -13.82 -8.44 34.41
CA HIS A 441 -14.19 -8.36 35.82
C HIS A 441 -14.85 -7.03 36.12
N ALA A 442 -15.98 -7.03 36.82
CA ALA A 442 -16.71 -5.83 37.24
C ALA A 442 -16.95 -4.82 36.07
N GLY A 443 -17.31 -5.32 34.87
CA GLY A 443 -17.53 -4.48 33.68
C GLY A 443 -16.25 -4.00 32.96
N GLN A 444 -15.08 -4.20 33.55
CA GLN A 444 -13.80 -3.86 32.96
C GLN A 444 -13.23 -5.02 32.15
N MET A 445 -12.67 -4.71 31.01
CA MET A 445 -11.96 -5.67 30.16
C MET A 445 -10.45 -5.44 30.30
N THR A 446 -9.73 -6.50 30.66
CA THR A 446 -8.28 -6.48 30.80
C THR A 446 -7.66 -7.43 29.78
N LEU A 447 -6.72 -6.94 29.00
CA LEU A 447 -5.95 -7.73 28.06
C LEU A 447 -4.53 -7.92 28.62
N THR A 448 -4.22 -9.15 29.04
CA THR A 448 -2.89 -9.52 29.54
C THR A 448 -2.05 -10.02 28.37
N VAL A 449 -1.03 -9.26 28.02
CA VAL A 449 -0.17 -9.52 26.86
C VAL A 449 1.11 -10.23 27.30
N SER A 450 1.50 -11.30 26.58
CA SER A 450 2.76 -12.00 26.82
C SER A 450 3.95 -11.07 26.50
N SER A 451 4.90 -10.98 27.41
CA SER A 451 6.10 -10.15 27.29
C SER A 451 7.36 -10.93 26.88
N THR A 452 7.17 -12.11 26.28
CA THR A 452 8.29 -13.00 25.89
C THR A 452 8.95 -12.62 24.55
N HIS A 453 8.44 -11.58 23.87
CA HIS A 453 8.99 -11.11 22.59
C HIS A 453 10.42 -10.59 22.76
N GLY A 454 11.35 -10.95 21.85
CA GLY A 454 12.75 -10.52 21.88
C GLY A 454 12.93 -9.00 21.85
N GLU A 455 12.06 -8.27 21.14
CA GLU A 455 12.04 -6.79 21.03
C GLU A 455 11.08 -6.11 22.02
N ARG A 456 10.75 -6.77 23.14
CA ARG A 456 9.74 -6.32 24.10
C ARG A 456 9.92 -4.87 24.56
N ASP A 457 11.14 -4.45 24.81
CA ASP A 457 11.42 -3.10 25.32
C ASP A 457 11.19 -2.04 24.25
N LYS A 458 11.49 -2.35 23.00
CA LYS A 458 11.19 -1.50 21.85
C LYS A 458 9.68 -1.38 21.62
N ALA A 459 8.98 -2.52 21.64
CA ALA A 459 7.52 -2.55 21.56
C ALA A 459 6.88 -1.73 22.70
N ARG A 460 7.33 -1.93 23.95
CA ARG A 460 6.84 -1.20 25.11
C ARG A 460 7.02 0.30 24.97
N ARG A 461 8.21 0.77 24.57
CA ARG A 461 8.45 2.21 24.34
C ARG A 461 7.51 2.78 23.28
N ALA A 462 7.31 2.06 22.17
CA ALA A 462 6.38 2.47 21.12
C ALA A 462 4.95 2.61 21.67
N TYR A 463 4.46 1.64 22.43
CA TYR A 463 3.10 1.67 22.98
C TYR A 463 2.91 2.73 24.06
N VAL A 464 3.88 2.94 24.93
CA VAL A 464 3.83 4.04 25.91
C VAL A 464 3.69 5.37 25.19
N ARG A 465 4.41 5.57 24.11
CA ARG A 465 4.33 6.79 23.28
C ARG A 465 2.96 6.95 22.61
N ILE A 466 2.48 5.90 21.92
CA ILE A 466 1.17 5.90 21.25
C ILE A 466 0.06 6.13 22.29
N ALA A 467 0.05 5.38 23.39
CA ALA A 467 -0.98 5.48 24.42
C ALA A 467 -1.00 6.87 25.08
N ALA A 468 0.17 7.44 25.36
CA ALA A 468 0.26 8.80 25.91
C ALA A 468 -0.29 9.85 24.92
N PHE A 469 0.02 9.72 23.63
CA PHE A 469 -0.50 10.62 22.62
C PHE A 469 -2.03 10.49 22.45
N LEU A 470 -2.53 9.26 22.26
CA LEU A 470 -3.97 9.00 22.12
C LEU A 470 -4.73 9.34 23.41
N GLY A 471 -4.10 9.16 24.59
CA GLY A 471 -4.65 9.58 25.89
C GLY A 471 -4.89 11.09 25.96
N ARG A 472 -3.92 11.90 25.54
CA ARG A 472 -4.10 13.36 25.46
C ARG A 472 -5.20 13.75 24.47
N LEU A 473 -5.29 13.09 23.32
CA LEU A 473 -6.38 13.34 22.37
C LEU A 473 -7.75 13.05 22.97
N ARG A 474 -7.90 12.00 23.76
CA ARG A 474 -9.15 11.68 24.46
C ARG A 474 -9.55 12.75 25.47
N GLN A 475 -8.60 13.26 26.25
CA GLN A 475 -8.87 14.32 27.22
C GLN A 475 -9.35 15.62 26.55
N THR A 476 -8.95 15.86 25.31
CA THR A 476 -9.40 17.02 24.52
C THR A 476 -10.55 16.67 23.56
N ALA A 477 -11.12 15.46 23.64
CA ALA A 477 -12.13 14.99 22.69
C ALA A 477 -13.44 15.78 22.72
N GLU A 478 -13.80 16.38 23.85
CA GLU A 478 -14.98 17.24 23.97
C GLU A 478 -14.79 18.58 23.26
N GLN A 479 -13.55 19.02 23.09
CA GLN A 479 -13.18 20.30 22.48
C GLN A 479 -12.84 20.17 21.00
N LEU A 480 -12.54 18.96 20.53
CA LEU A 480 -12.09 18.68 19.16
C LEU A 480 -13.06 17.76 18.44
N ASP A 481 -13.50 18.21 17.27
CA ASP A 481 -14.22 17.32 16.36
C ASP A 481 -13.30 16.23 15.74
N PRO A 482 -13.86 15.19 15.11
CA PRO A 482 -13.07 14.11 14.50
C PRO A 482 -12.04 14.60 13.46
N LEU A 483 -12.38 15.64 12.67
CA LEU A 483 -11.48 16.23 11.68
C LEU A 483 -10.28 16.91 12.37
N GLN A 484 -10.54 17.69 13.41
CA GLN A 484 -9.48 18.35 14.18
C GLN A 484 -8.54 17.34 14.84
N ARG A 485 -9.09 16.23 15.38
CA ARG A 485 -8.28 15.12 15.90
C ARG A 485 -7.43 14.48 14.81
N TRP A 486 -7.99 14.29 13.61
CA TRP A 486 -7.27 13.77 12.47
C TRP A 486 -6.08 14.65 12.08
N TYR A 487 -6.26 15.96 12.04
CA TYR A 487 -5.17 16.91 11.77
C TYR A 487 -4.05 16.80 12.82
N ARG A 488 -4.39 16.67 14.09
CA ARG A 488 -3.40 16.46 15.16
C ARG A 488 -2.66 15.13 15.03
N ILE A 489 -3.37 14.06 14.68
CA ILE A 489 -2.76 12.75 14.42
C ILE A 489 -1.78 12.84 13.27
N LEU A 490 -2.15 13.45 12.15
CA LEU A 490 -1.27 13.64 11.01
C LEU A 490 -0.05 14.51 11.37
N SER A 491 -0.24 15.58 12.12
CA SER A 491 0.85 16.45 12.55
C SER A 491 1.86 15.69 13.42
N GLU A 492 1.42 14.85 14.34
CA GLU A 492 2.32 14.01 15.17
C GLU A 492 2.99 12.90 14.34
N ALA A 493 2.22 12.16 13.53
CA ALA A 493 2.74 11.07 12.71
C ALA A 493 3.78 11.55 11.68
N LEU A 494 3.63 12.76 11.17
CA LEU A 494 4.44 13.33 10.10
C LEU A 494 5.28 14.54 10.54
N LYS A 495 5.51 14.71 11.85
CA LYS A 495 6.20 15.87 12.38
C LYS A 495 7.59 16.12 11.77
N ARG A 496 8.30 15.06 11.40
CA ARG A 496 9.59 15.18 10.71
C ARG A 496 9.42 15.74 9.30
N TYR A 497 8.47 15.20 8.53
CA TYR A 497 8.14 15.68 7.19
C TYR A 497 7.66 17.15 7.23
N LEU A 498 6.82 17.48 8.20
CA LEU A 498 6.31 18.82 8.43
C LEU A 498 7.33 19.75 9.10
N LYS A 499 8.54 19.27 9.42
CA LYS A 499 9.60 20.04 10.11
C LYS A 499 9.09 20.72 11.40
N GLY A 500 8.27 19.99 12.17
CA GLY A 500 7.66 20.48 13.41
C GLY A 500 6.45 21.40 13.24
N ARG A 501 6.05 21.76 12.02
CA ARG A 501 4.81 22.51 11.78
C ARG A 501 3.58 21.65 12.10
N HIS A 502 2.52 22.32 12.55
CA HIS A 502 1.23 21.70 12.74
C HIS A 502 0.34 21.96 11.52
N LEU A 503 -0.45 20.96 11.16
CA LEU A 503 -1.51 21.11 10.19
C LEU A 503 -2.74 21.70 10.90
N ASP A 504 -3.28 22.78 10.35
CA ASP A 504 -4.47 23.42 10.88
C ASP A 504 -5.70 23.02 10.05
N PRO A 505 -6.80 22.60 10.70
CA PRO A 505 -8.03 22.36 10.00
C PRO A 505 -8.57 23.67 9.41
N PRO A 506 -9.26 23.63 8.26
CA PRO A 506 -9.88 24.80 7.69
C PRO A 506 -10.81 25.46 8.71
N ARG A 507 -10.70 26.78 8.86
CA ARG A 507 -11.60 27.53 9.76
C ARG A 507 -13.03 27.29 9.30
N ARG A 508 -13.88 26.78 10.18
CA ARG A 508 -15.32 26.75 9.91
C ARG A 508 -15.75 28.21 9.75
N LEU A 509 -16.27 28.56 8.58
CA LEU A 509 -17.05 29.79 8.45
C LEU A 509 -18.23 29.63 9.43
N GLN A 510 -18.27 30.42 10.48
CA GLN A 510 -19.44 30.50 11.34
C GLN A 510 -20.59 30.91 10.41
N PRO A 511 -21.73 30.21 10.42
CA PRO A 511 -22.90 30.72 9.74
C PRO A 511 -23.22 32.11 10.33
N ALA A 512 -23.35 33.07 9.44
CA ALA A 512 -23.70 34.46 9.77
C ALA A 512 -25.10 34.50 10.40
#